data_84d96df937e34c13921a9215a7ee5ae3
#
_entry.id   84d96df937e34c13921a9215a7ee5ae3
#
_cell.length_a   1.000
_cell.length_b   1.000
_cell.length_c   1.000
_cell.angle_alpha   90.00
_cell.angle_beta   90.00
_cell.angle_gamma   90.00
#
_symmetry.space_group_name_H-M   'P 1'
#
loop_
_entity.id
_entity.type
_entity.pdbx_description
1 polymer ?
#
loop_
_entity_poly.entity_id
_entity_poly.type
_entity_poly.pdbx_seq_one_letter_code
_entity_poly.pdbx_strand_id
1 'polypeptide(L)'
;MKWEVLETNYISNLLEQCYDENDTKLVYIKGKAKRRGFEHLTLSEYNYIRSKNNLQTISIKNIEKILYETVITFSEINKETGISRTMLSMILRETRNTTIQALIKICNAISNKNPNIDKSLILE
;
A
#
# COMPACT_ATOMS: atom_id res chain seq x y z
N MET A 1 9.73 -12.84 2.93
CA MET A 1 10.26 -11.64 2.26
C MET A 1 9.39 -10.43 2.55
N LYS A 2 10.01 -9.33 2.87
CA LYS A 2 9.29 -8.14 3.30
C LYS A 2 9.14 -7.13 2.18
N TRP A 3 7.99 -6.48 2.14
CA TRP A 3 7.74 -5.35 1.25
C TRP A 3 8.20 -4.08 1.97
N GLU A 4 9.47 -3.76 1.82
CA GLU A 4 10.14 -2.70 2.56
C GLU A 4 9.39 -1.37 2.52
N VAL A 5 8.90 -0.99 1.35
CA VAL A 5 8.17 0.29 1.18
C VAL A 5 6.86 0.35 1.95
N LEU A 6 6.34 -0.79 2.40
CA LEU A 6 5.11 -0.89 3.19
C LEU A 6 5.37 -1.09 4.68
N GLU A 7 6.62 -1.17 5.10
CA GLU A 7 6.94 -1.36 6.51
C GLU A 7 6.78 -0.08 7.32
N THR A 8 6.32 -0.24 8.55
CA THR A 8 6.07 0.86 9.48
C THR A 8 7.29 1.77 9.66
N ASN A 9 8.47 1.18 9.84
CA ASN A 9 9.70 1.96 10.04
C ASN A 9 10.04 2.80 8.81
N TYR A 10 9.88 2.24 7.63
CA TYR A 10 10.12 2.95 6.39
C TYR A 10 9.16 4.14 6.23
N ILE A 11 7.87 3.91 6.45
CA ILE A 11 6.84 4.95 6.35
C ILE A 11 7.06 6.03 7.40
N SER A 12 7.40 5.63 8.62
CA SER A 12 7.69 6.55 9.71
C SER A 12 8.85 7.49 9.36
N ASN A 13 9.93 6.94 8.82
CA ASN A 13 11.09 7.74 8.43
C ASN A 13 10.75 8.75 7.34
N LEU A 14 9.96 8.34 6.35
CA LEU A 14 9.51 9.25 5.31
C LEU A 14 8.67 10.39 5.88
N LEU A 15 7.78 10.08 6.80
CA LEU A 15 6.91 11.07 7.40
C LEU A 15 7.69 12.06 8.26
N GLU A 16 8.71 11.60 8.98
CA GLU A 16 9.57 12.46 9.78
C GLU A 16 10.38 13.44 8.93
N GLN A 17 10.66 13.11 7.68
CA GLN A 17 11.37 13.96 6.75
C GLN A 17 10.49 15.07 6.14
N CYS A 18 9.19 15.01 6.38
CA CYS A 18 8.26 16.00 5.86
C CYS A 18 8.03 17.11 6.89
N TYR A 19 8.54 18.31 6.59
CA TYR A 19 8.38 19.50 7.44
C TYR A 19 7.68 20.58 6.66
N ASP A 20 6.38 20.70 6.83
CA ASP A 20 5.63 21.82 6.27
C ASP A 20 4.41 22.05 7.16
N GLU A 21 4.54 23.01 8.09
CA GLU A 21 3.49 23.34 9.05
C GLU A 21 2.27 23.98 8.37
N ASN A 22 2.45 24.49 7.16
CA ASN A 22 1.36 25.10 6.40
C ASN A 22 0.59 24.09 5.55
N ASP A 23 1.10 22.87 5.44
CA ASP A 23 0.43 21.80 4.71
C ASP A 23 -0.57 21.09 5.63
N THR A 24 -1.83 21.53 5.56
CA THR A 24 -2.88 21.01 6.43
C THR A 24 -3.12 19.51 6.22
N LYS A 25 -2.96 19.03 4.99
CA LYS A 25 -3.11 17.59 4.68
C LYS A 25 -2.00 16.78 5.34
N LEU A 26 -0.77 17.26 5.28
CA LEU A 26 0.36 16.59 5.92
C LEU A 26 0.20 16.56 7.44
N VAL A 27 -0.22 17.66 8.04
CA VAL A 27 -0.50 17.75 9.49
C VAL A 27 -1.56 16.72 9.89
N TYR A 28 -2.64 16.62 9.10
CA TYR A 28 -3.69 15.62 9.33
C TYR A 28 -3.14 14.20 9.28
N ILE A 29 -2.34 13.87 8.26
CA ILE A 29 -1.75 12.54 8.09
C ILE A 29 -0.85 12.19 9.27
N LYS A 30 0.00 13.12 9.70
CA LYS A 30 0.87 12.92 10.86
C LYS A 30 0.07 12.64 12.13
N GLY A 31 -0.99 13.40 12.36
CA GLY A 31 -1.88 13.20 13.50
C GLY A 31 -2.58 11.84 13.46
N LYS A 32 -3.07 11.44 12.30
CA LYS A 32 -3.73 10.15 12.10
C LYS A 32 -2.77 8.99 12.37
N ALA A 33 -1.55 9.06 11.82
CA ALA A 33 -0.53 8.04 12.04
C ALA A 33 -0.18 7.89 13.52
N LYS A 34 -0.07 9.00 14.24
CA LYS A 34 0.21 9.01 15.67
C LYS A 34 -0.90 8.39 16.49
N ARG A 35 -2.17 8.66 16.13
CA ARG A 35 -3.33 8.15 16.89
C ARG A 35 -3.68 6.72 16.56
N ARG A 36 -3.57 6.33 15.28
CA ARG A 36 -4.11 5.06 14.78
C ARG A 36 -3.05 4.07 14.29
N GLY A 37 -1.85 4.53 14.01
CA GLY A 37 -0.78 3.71 13.44
C GLY A 37 -0.64 3.89 11.93
N PHE A 38 0.56 3.62 11.41
CA PHE A 38 0.87 3.81 10.00
C PHE A 38 0.12 2.85 9.10
N GLU A 39 -0.22 1.66 9.60
CA GLU A 39 -0.97 0.67 8.82
C GLU A 39 -2.41 1.10 8.53
N HIS A 40 -2.93 2.07 9.25
CA HIS A 40 -4.27 2.62 9.04
C HIS A 40 -4.29 3.79 8.07
N LEU A 41 -3.14 4.27 7.62
CA LEU A 41 -3.11 5.27 6.56
C LEU A 41 -3.66 4.66 5.28
N THR A 42 -4.37 5.47 4.49
CA THR A 42 -4.83 5.04 3.18
C THR A 42 -3.68 5.10 2.18
N LEU A 43 -3.79 4.38 1.08
CA LEU A 43 -2.82 4.45 0.00
C LEU A 43 -2.69 5.89 -0.53
N SER A 44 -3.80 6.60 -0.66
CA SER A 44 -3.80 7.99 -1.09
C SER A 44 -2.97 8.87 -0.15
N GLU A 45 -3.13 8.69 1.16
CA GLU A 45 -2.35 9.42 2.16
C GLU A 45 -0.87 9.07 2.08
N TYR A 46 -0.55 7.80 1.97
CA TYR A 46 0.84 7.36 1.84
C TYR A 46 1.49 7.86 0.55
N ASN A 47 0.77 7.80 -0.57
CA ASN A 47 1.28 8.33 -1.83
C ASN A 47 1.51 9.84 -1.79
N TYR A 48 0.72 10.57 -1.01
CA TYR A 48 0.96 11.97 -0.77
C TYR A 48 2.33 12.19 -0.08
N ILE A 49 2.62 11.39 0.94
CA ILE A 49 3.91 11.42 1.64
C ILE A 49 5.05 11.08 0.67
N ARG A 50 4.87 10.05 -0.16
CA ARG A 50 5.89 9.64 -1.13
C ARG A 50 6.17 10.77 -2.13
N SER A 51 5.13 11.41 -2.64
CA SER A 51 5.28 12.54 -3.56
C SER A 51 6.01 13.71 -2.91
N LYS A 52 5.75 13.99 -1.64
CA LYS A 52 6.46 15.04 -0.90
C LYS A 52 7.96 14.74 -0.77
N ASN A 53 8.36 13.49 -0.83
CA ASN A 53 9.76 13.06 -0.79
C ASN A 53 10.33 12.81 -2.19
N ASN A 54 9.63 13.22 -3.24
CA ASN A 54 10.02 13.01 -4.64
C ASN A 54 10.21 11.54 -5.01
N LEU A 55 9.42 10.67 -4.38
CA LEU A 55 9.45 9.22 -4.64
C LEU A 55 8.28 8.81 -5.53
N GLN A 56 8.49 7.72 -6.27
CA GLN A 56 7.43 7.11 -7.07
C GLN A 56 6.29 6.65 -6.17
N THR A 57 5.06 6.81 -6.64
CA THR A 57 3.87 6.37 -5.90
C THR A 57 3.61 4.88 -6.13
N ILE A 58 2.87 4.27 -5.21
CA ILE A 58 2.42 2.89 -5.36
C ILE A 58 1.20 2.88 -6.28
N SER A 59 1.22 2.01 -7.28
CA SER A 59 0.18 1.93 -8.31
C SER A 59 -0.69 0.69 -8.12
N ILE A 60 -1.99 0.90 -7.90
CA ILE A 60 -2.98 -0.18 -7.84
C ILE A 60 -3.06 -0.89 -9.18
N LYS A 61 -2.95 -0.17 -10.29
CA LYS A 61 -2.96 -0.78 -11.63
C LYS A 61 -1.81 -1.74 -11.81
N ASN A 62 -0.63 -1.39 -11.29
CA ASN A 62 0.53 -2.27 -11.36
C ASN A 62 0.33 -3.52 -10.50
N ILE A 63 -0.30 -3.39 -9.34
CA ILE A 63 -0.64 -4.54 -8.50
C ILE A 63 -1.62 -5.46 -9.22
N GLU A 64 -2.65 -4.91 -9.86
CA GLU A 64 -3.60 -5.68 -10.67
C GLU A 64 -2.89 -6.43 -11.80
N LYS A 65 -1.98 -5.74 -12.49
CA LYS A 65 -1.19 -6.33 -13.56
C LYS A 65 -0.34 -7.51 -13.07
N ILE A 66 0.27 -7.37 -11.90
CA ILE A 66 1.06 -8.43 -11.28
C ILE A 66 0.17 -9.66 -11.00
N LEU A 67 -1.00 -9.45 -10.42
CA LEU A 67 -1.94 -10.54 -10.14
C LEU A 67 -2.33 -11.26 -11.43
N TYR A 68 -2.60 -10.51 -12.48
CA TYR A 68 -2.98 -11.06 -13.77
C TYR A 68 -1.83 -11.86 -14.41
N GLU A 69 -0.64 -11.29 -14.45
CA GLU A 69 0.52 -11.92 -15.09
C GLU A 69 1.03 -13.15 -14.35
N THR A 70 0.90 -13.17 -13.03
CA THR A 70 1.30 -14.32 -12.20
C THR A 70 0.18 -15.33 -12.00
N VAL A 71 -0.97 -15.09 -12.61
CA VAL A 71 -2.14 -15.98 -12.57
C VAL A 71 -2.60 -16.24 -11.13
N ILE A 72 -2.55 -15.23 -10.28
CA ILE A 72 -3.06 -15.32 -8.91
C ILE A 72 -4.54 -14.94 -8.93
N THR A 73 -5.39 -15.84 -8.48
CA THR A 73 -6.85 -15.61 -8.49
C THR A 73 -7.33 -14.88 -7.24
N PHE A 74 -8.50 -14.26 -7.32
CA PHE A 74 -9.14 -13.64 -6.16
C PHE A 74 -9.45 -14.65 -5.06
N SER A 75 -9.76 -15.91 -5.44
CA SER A 75 -9.97 -16.98 -4.48
C SER A 75 -8.71 -17.28 -3.66
N GLU A 76 -7.55 -17.29 -4.31
CA GLU A 76 -6.28 -17.51 -3.62
C GLU A 76 -5.97 -16.36 -2.66
N ILE A 77 -6.18 -15.12 -3.08
CA ILE A 77 -5.98 -13.96 -2.22
C ILE A 77 -6.94 -14.01 -1.03
N ASN A 78 -8.22 -14.29 -1.28
CA ASN A 78 -9.22 -14.40 -0.21
C ASN A 78 -8.82 -15.47 0.80
N LYS A 79 -8.37 -16.63 0.34
CA LYS A 79 -7.96 -17.74 1.20
C LYS A 79 -6.80 -17.36 2.11
N GLU A 80 -5.81 -16.62 1.61
CA GLU A 80 -4.64 -16.22 2.39
C GLU A 80 -4.88 -15.01 3.29
N THR A 81 -5.69 -14.07 2.85
CA THR A 81 -5.80 -12.76 3.51
C THR A 81 -7.11 -12.55 4.26
N GLY A 82 -8.15 -13.32 3.92
CA GLY A 82 -9.49 -13.07 4.42
C GLY A 82 -10.21 -11.91 3.73
N ILE A 83 -9.56 -11.23 2.79
CA ILE A 83 -10.19 -10.15 2.03
C ILE A 83 -11.19 -10.76 1.05
N SER A 84 -12.46 -10.32 1.12
CA SER A 84 -13.49 -10.86 0.24
C SER A 84 -13.23 -10.50 -1.23
N ARG A 85 -13.78 -11.29 -2.14
CA ARG A 85 -13.67 -11.03 -3.57
C ARG A 85 -14.25 -9.67 -3.94
N THR A 86 -15.39 -9.32 -3.33
CA THR A 86 -16.03 -8.01 -3.55
C THR A 86 -15.10 -6.88 -3.09
N MET A 87 -14.53 -7.00 -1.91
CA MET A 87 -13.59 -6.02 -1.37
C MET A 87 -12.37 -5.88 -2.28
N LEU A 88 -11.78 -7.00 -2.69
CA LEU A 88 -10.61 -7.01 -3.57
C LEU A 88 -10.92 -6.33 -4.91
N SER A 89 -12.10 -6.64 -5.48
CA SER A 89 -12.55 -5.98 -6.71
C SER A 89 -12.66 -4.46 -6.54
N MET A 90 -13.22 -4.01 -5.41
CA MET A 90 -13.34 -2.58 -5.12
C MET A 90 -11.99 -1.90 -4.96
N ILE A 91 -11.04 -2.57 -4.31
CA ILE A 91 -9.67 -2.07 -4.16
C ILE A 91 -9.02 -1.91 -5.53
N LEU A 92 -9.09 -2.92 -6.37
CA LEU A 92 -8.44 -2.90 -7.68
C LEU A 92 -9.09 -1.91 -8.66
N ARG A 93 -10.37 -1.62 -8.51
CA ARG A 93 -11.06 -0.59 -9.30
C ARG A 93 -10.89 0.80 -8.73
N GLU A 94 -10.21 0.92 -7.60
CA GLU A 94 -10.00 2.18 -6.89
C GLU A 94 -11.31 2.88 -6.50
N THR A 95 -12.39 2.11 -6.34
CA THR A 95 -13.69 2.61 -5.88
C THR A 95 -13.78 2.71 -4.36
N ARG A 96 -12.75 2.23 -3.67
CA ARG A 96 -12.66 2.25 -2.21
C ARG A 96 -11.25 2.64 -1.80
N ASN A 97 -11.14 3.51 -0.79
CA ASN A 97 -9.85 3.83 -0.20
C ASN A 97 -9.28 2.58 0.47
N THR A 98 -8.15 2.09 -0.02
CA THR A 98 -7.48 0.96 0.61
C THR A 98 -6.46 1.46 1.62
N THR A 99 -6.29 0.70 2.71
CA THR A 99 -5.29 1.00 3.73
C THR A 99 -3.97 0.32 3.43
N ILE A 100 -2.90 0.83 4.05
CA ILE A 100 -1.58 0.18 3.98
C ILE A 100 -1.68 -1.26 4.51
N GLN A 101 -2.46 -1.49 5.57
CA GLN A 101 -2.66 -2.83 6.12
C GLN A 101 -3.20 -3.81 5.07
N ALA A 102 -4.21 -3.41 4.31
CA ALA A 102 -4.78 -4.24 3.26
C ALA A 102 -3.75 -4.52 2.16
N LEU A 103 -2.96 -3.51 1.78
CA LEU A 103 -1.90 -3.67 0.78
C LEU A 103 -0.81 -4.62 1.24
N ILE A 104 -0.43 -4.55 2.51
CA ILE A 104 0.55 -5.49 3.09
C ILE A 104 0.06 -6.93 2.93
N LYS A 105 -1.20 -7.18 3.25
CA LYS A 105 -1.80 -8.51 3.12
C LYS A 105 -1.77 -9.00 1.67
N ILE A 106 -2.20 -8.16 0.74
CA ILE A 106 -2.22 -8.51 -0.69
C ILE A 106 -0.81 -8.77 -1.20
N CYS A 107 0.13 -7.88 -0.89
CA CYS A 107 1.51 -8.01 -1.35
C CYS A 107 2.21 -9.24 -0.74
N ASN A 108 1.93 -9.55 0.52
CA ASN A 108 2.46 -10.77 1.14
C ASN A 108 1.90 -12.03 0.47
N ALA A 109 0.62 -12.03 0.09
CA ALA A 109 0.04 -13.14 -0.66
C ALA A 109 0.71 -13.32 -2.03
N ILE A 110 1.01 -12.21 -2.70
CA ILE A 110 1.77 -12.25 -3.96
C ILE A 110 3.14 -12.88 -3.76
N SER A 111 3.87 -12.44 -2.73
CA SER A 111 5.21 -12.97 -2.42
C SER A 111 5.19 -14.45 -2.06
N ASN A 112 4.14 -14.90 -1.37
CA ASN A 112 4.00 -16.32 -1.02
C ASN A 112 3.81 -17.20 -2.25
N LYS A 113 3.11 -16.69 -3.26
CA LYS A 113 2.92 -17.41 -4.53
C LYS A 113 4.10 -17.27 -5.47
N ASN A 114 4.79 -16.13 -5.40
CA ASN A 114 5.91 -15.82 -6.29
C ASN A 114 7.04 -15.16 -5.49
N PRO A 115 7.85 -15.98 -4.77
CA PRO A 115 8.89 -15.46 -3.87
C PRO A 115 9.96 -14.59 -4.54
N ASN A 116 10.16 -14.77 -5.84
CA ASN A 116 11.19 -14.05 -6.59
C ASN A 116 10.68 -12.80 -7.31
N ILE A 117 9.46 -12.36 -6.98
CA ILE A 117 8.89 -11.19 -7.62
C ILE A 117 9.74 -9.93 -7.35
N ASP A 118 9.90 -9.12 -8.40
CA ASP A 118 10.51 -7.80 -8.26
C ASP A 118 9.51 -6.86 -7.58
N LYS A 119 9.79 -6.51 -6.34
CA LYS A 119 8.89 -5.70 -5.52
C LYS A 119 8.74 -4.26 -6.01
N SER A 120 9.70 -3.77 -6.80
CA SER A 120 9.61 -2.43 -7.38
C SER A 120 8.52 -2.31 -8.43
N LEU A 121 7.99 -3.43 -8.93
CA LEU A 121 6.92 -3.42 -9.93
C LEU A 121 5.62 -2.76 -9.44
N ILE A 122 5.41 -2.65 -8.13
CA ILE A 122 4.23 -1.95 -7.61
C ILE A 122 4.37 -0.42 -7.67
N LEU A 123 5.56 0.09 -7.98
CA LEU A 123 5.81 1.52 -8.11
C LEU A 123 5.58 1.99 -9.54
N GLU A 124 5.13 3.21 -9.65
CA GLU A 124 4.94 3.87 -10.95
C GLU A 124 6.23 4.36 -11.57
#